data_42e2d49b5d8e5f05c56be1db479fe54c
#
_entry.id   42e2d49b5d8e5f05c56be1db479fe54c
#
_cell.length_a   1.000
_cell.length_b   1.000
_cell.length_c   1.000
_cell.angle_alpha   90.00
_cell.angle_beta   90.00
_cell.angle_gamma   90.00
#
_symmetry.space_group_name_H-M   'P 1'
#
loop_
_entity.id
_entity.type
_entity.pdbx_description
1 polymer ?
#
loop_
_entity_poly.entity_id
_entity_poly.type
_entity_poly.pdbx_seq_one_letter_code
_entity_poly.pdbx_strand_id
1 'polypeptide(L)'
;MTDTDQPGLFELSPDDGGEDGVITLARYAEQAYLDYAVSVVKGRALPDLSDGQKPVQRRILYAMQAMGLAAGAKPVKSARVVGDVLGKYHPHGDQAAYDALVRMAQDFSLRYPLIDGQGNFGSRDGDNAAAMRYTEARLTPIARLLLDELDQGTVDFMPNYDGSQQEPKLLPARLPMVLLNGASGIAVGMATEIPSHNLREVARAAVALLRKPAISDDDLCALIPGPDFAGGGQIITPAQDIAQIFRTGRGSLKARARWKFEDMARGQWQLVVEELPPGTSGQRVLEEVEDLTNPRIKAGKKSLTPDQLQNKARLLSLLDAVRDESGKDAAVRLVFEPKTAKVDRNELVTVLLAHTSLETNVPINLVMVGTDGRPRQKGVREILTEWLDFRFATVTRRSRHRLDKVLDRIHVLEGRMTVHLNVDEVIQTIRDSDEPRAALMERFRLTERQAEDILEMRLRQLARLEAFKLEQELKDLRHKHLELQDLLDNPASMRKLIIKEIEADAKQFGDDRRTLIEEAERAVLEVKVVDEPVTVIVSQKGWLRARQGHEHDASQFGFKSGDSLYAAFECRTVDTLV
;
A
#
# COMPACT_ATOMS: atom_id res chain seq x y z
N MET A 1 -41.01 -2.43 12.66
CA MET A 1 -40.60 -3.26 13.79
C MET A 1 -40.18 -4.61 13.21
N THR A 2 -38.98 -4.75 12.84
CA THR A 2 -38.31 -6.03 12.57
C THR A 2 -36.86 -5.81 12.92
N ASP A 3 -36.40 -6.53 13.93
CA ASP A 3 -35.04 -6.60 14.41
C ASP A 3 -34.10 -6.94 13.25
N THR A 4 -33.15 -6.06 12.99
CA THR A 4 -32.01 -6.36 12.16
C THR A 4 -30.97 -7.05 13.03
N ASP A 5 -30.99 -8.38 13.02
CA ASP A 5 -29.89 -9.22 13.47
C ASP A 5 -28.61 -8.87 12.70
N GLN A 6 -27.82 -7.97 13.25
CA GLN A 6 -26.38 -8.01 13.00
C GLN A 6 -25.84 -9.13 13.91
N PRO A 7 -25.19 -10.18 13.37
CA PRO A 7 -24.55 -11.16 14.23
C PRO A 7 -23.46 -10.44 15.02
N GLY A 8 -23.68 -10.24 16.30
CA GLY A 8 -22.67 -9.76 17.24
C GLY A 8 -21.47 -10.68 17.18
N LEU A 9 -20.28 -10.14 17.06
CA LEU A 9 -19.01 -10.88 16.91
C LEU A 9 -18.70 -11.77 18.14
N PHE A 10 -19.52 -11.69 19.20
CA PHE A 10 -19.45 -12.50 20.41
C PHE A 10 -20.88 -12.67 20.94
N GLU A 11 -21.46 -13.84 20.76
CA GLU A 11 -22.58 -14.27 21.60
C GLU A 11 -22.08 -14.34 23.04
N LEU A 12 -22.65 -13.52 23.92
CA LEU A 12 -22.41 -13.60 25.35
C LEU A 12 -22.90 -14.97 25.82
N SER A 13 -22.01 -15.76 26.41
CA SER A 13 -22.42 -16.98 27.11
C SER A 13 -23.40 -16.61 28.21
N PRO A 14 -24.56 -17.32 28.35
CA PRO A 14 -25.59 -16.99 29.34
C PRO A 14 -25.13 -17.05 30.81
N ASP A 15 -23.97 -17.63 31.09
CA ASP A 15 -23.49 -17.93 32.44
C ASP A 15 -22.72 -16.81 33.16
N ASP A 16 -22.55 -15.64 32.53
CA ASP A 16 -21.72 -14.56 33.09
C ASP A 16 -22.50 -13.32 33.57
N GLY A 17 -23.80 -13.35 33.56
CA GLY A 17 -24.68 -12.34 34.20
C GLY A 17 -24.86 -12.66 35.68
N GLY A 18 -24.52 -11.71 36.58
CA GLY A 18 -25.01 -11.78 37.95
C GLY A 18 -26.54 -11.88 37.94
N GLU A 19 -27.15 -12.40 39.04
CA GLU A 19 -28.55 -12.74 39.17
C GLU A 19 -29.59 -11.68 38.72
N ASP A 20 -29.16 -10.46 38.36
CA ASP A 20 -30.04 -9.34 37.95
C ASP A 20 -29.82 -8.82 36.51
N GLY A 21 -29.03 -9.47 35.68
CA GLY A 21 -28.76 -9.00 34.29
C GLY A 21 -28.03 -7.65 34.21
N VAL A 22 -27.43 -7.18 35.29
CA VAL A 22 -26.72 -5.90 35.39
C VAL A 22 -25.25 -6.11 35.04
N ILE A 23 -24.81 -5.53 33.91
CA ILE A 23 -23.38 -5.49 33.52
C ILE A 23 -22.70 -4.38 34.31
N THR A 24 -21.56 -4.67 34.97
CA THR A 24 -20.78 -3.65 35.66
C THR A 24 -20.22 -2.63 34.65
N LEU A 25 -20.07 -1.36 35.07
CA LEU A 25 -19.52 -0.30 34.21
C LEU A 25 -18.13 -0.68 33.66
N ALA A 26 -17.30 -1.35 34.48
CA ALA A 26 -15.96 -1.81 34.07
C ALA A 26 -16.05 -2.81 32.90
N ARG A 27 -16.92 -3.81 33.01
CA ARG A 27 -17.14 -4.84 31.98
C ARG A 27 -17.74 -4.26 30.71
N TYR A 28 -18.71 -3.35 30.85
CA TYR A 28 -19.26 -2.61 29.70
C TYR A 28 -18.19 -1.79 28.98
N ALA A 29 -17.35 -1.06 29.73
CA ALA A 29 -16.28 -0.26 29.15
C ALA A 29 -15.22 -1.14 28.45
N GLU A 30 -14.88 -2.29 29.04
CA GLU A 30 -13.95 -3.26 28.43
C GLU A 30 -14.50 -3.79 27.10
N GLN A 31 -15.77 -4.25 27.10
CA GLN A 31 -16.42 -4.76 25.90
C GLN A 31 -16.51 -3.68 24.81
N ALA A 32 -17.00 -2.49 25.16
CA ALA A 32 -17.12 -1.37 24.22
C ALA A 32 -15.75 -0.95 23.65
N TYR A 33 -14.68 -1.02 24.47
CA TYR A 33 -13.33 -0.74 24.00
C TYR A 33 -12.80 -1.82 23.06
N LEU A 34 -13.05 -3.10 23.34
CA LEU A 34 -12.70 -4.21 22.46
C LEU A 34 -13.44 -4.13 21.12
N ASP A 35 -14.73 -3.86 21.14
CA ASP A 35 -15.54 -3.69 19.92
C ASP A 35 -15.04 -2.50 19.08
N TYR A 36 -14.73 -1.38 19.72
CA TYR A 36 -14.10 -0.24 19.07
C TYR A 36 -12.74 -0.61 18.48
N ALA A 37 -11.88 -1.28 19.25
CA ALA A 37 -10.55 -1.69 18.79
C ALA A 37 -10.63 -2.61 17.56
N VAL A 38 -11.51 -3.61 17.58
CA VAL A 38 -11.75 -4.52 16.45
C VAL A 38 -12.26 -3.76 15.23
N SER A 39 -13.21 -2.84 15.43
CA SER A 39 -13.76 -1.99 14.37
C SER A 39 -12.67 -1.13 13.72
N VAL A 40 -11.78 -0.51 14.51
CA VAL A 40 -10.67 0.30 13.98
C VAL A 40 -9.67 -0.55 13.22
N VAL A 41 -9.33 -1.73 13.73
CA VAL A 41 -8.37 -2.65 13.11
C VAL A 41 -8.89 -3.16 11.77
N LYS A 42 -10.09 -3.75 11.73
CA LYS A 42 -10.66 -4.38 10.53
C LYS A 42 -11.30 -3.37 9.57
N GLY A 43 -11.95 -2.35 10.12
CA GLY A 43 -12.81 -1.43 9.36
C GLY A 43 -12.10 -0.16 8.87
N ARG A 44 -10.87 0.14 9.32
CA ARG A 44 -10.29 1.47 9.07
C ARG A 44 -8.79 1.51 8.81
N ALA A 45 -7.98 0.91 9.71
CA ALA A 45 -6.56 1.24 9.80
C ALA A 45 -5.66 0.32 8.98
N LEU A 46 -5.97 -0.98 8.93
CA LEU A 46 -5.11 -1.98 8.29
C LEU A 46 -5.60 -2.29 6.87
N PRO A 47 -4.66 -2.54 5.93
CA PRO A 47 -5.00 -3.06 4.61
C PRO A 47 -5.34 -4.54 4.69
N ASP A 48 -6.16 -5.03 3.77
CA ASP A 48 -6.35 -6.46 3.54
C ASP A 48 -5.22 -7.02 2.66
N LEU A 49 -4.73 -8.19 2.99
CA LEU A 49 -3.67 -8.86 2.23
C LEU A 49 -4.10 -9.14 0.79
N SER A 50 -5.35 -9.51 0.60
CA SER A 50 -5.90 -9.98 -0.68
C SER A 50 -5.88 -8.90 -1.75
N ASP A 51 -6.34 -7.68 -1.42
CA ASP A 51 -6.44 -6.58 -2.38
C ASP A 51 -5.59 -5.34 -2.05
N GLY A 52 -4.90 -5.35 -0.89
CA GLY A 52 -4.06 -4.24 -0.45
C GLY A 52 -4.82 -2.98 -0.06
N GLN A 53 -6.15 -3.03 0.02
CA GLN A 53 -6.97 -1.86 0.24
C GLN A 53 -7.51 -1.78 1.67
N LYS A 54 -7.63 -0.55 2.18
CA LYS A 54 -8.47 -0.25 3.33
C LYS A 54 -9.93 -0.14 2.88
N PRO A 55 -10.92 -0.35 3.77
CA PRO A 55 -12.33 -0.31 3.39
C PRO A 55 -12.74 0.96 2.64
N VAL A 56 -12.30 2.14 3.08
CA VAL A 56 -12.61 3.41 2.39
C VAL A 56 -12.04 3.45 0.97
N GLN A 57 -10.81 2.96 0.75
CA GLN A 57 -10.17 2.92 -0.56
C GLN A 57 -10.93 1.96 -1.50
N ARG A 58 -11.28 0.77 -1.00
CA ARG A 58 -12.08 -0.23 -1.75
C ARG A 58 -13.41 0.35 -2.20
N ARG A 59 -14.12 1.04 -1.31
CA ARG A 59 -15.40 1.69 -1.59
C ARG A 59 -15.29 2.82 -2.60
N ILE A 60 -14.24 3.63 -2.54
CA ILE A 60 -13.97 4.68 -3.54
C ILE A 60 -13.74 4.05 -4.92
N LEU A 61 -12.87 3.05 -5.02
CA LEU A 61 -12.57 2.38 -6.30
C LEU A 61 -13.82 1.70 -6.88
N TYR A 62 -14.61 1.04 -6.06
CA TYR A 62 -15.86 0.41 -6.47
C TYR A 62 -16.90 1.43 -6.93
N ALA A 63 -17.10 2.52 -6.19
CA ALA A 63 -18.01 3.59 -6.59
C ALA A 63 -17.60 4.21 -7.95
N MET A 64 -16.29 4.46 -8.15
CA MET A 64 -15.78 4.99 -9.41
C MET A 64 -15.98 4.01 -10.57
N GLN A 65 -15.83 2.71 -10.35
CA GLN A 65 -16.14 1.66 -11.34
C GLN A 65 -17.64 1.65 -11.68
N ALA A 66 -18.51 1.69 -10.67
CA ALA A 66 -19.96 1.75 -10.85
C ALA A 66 -20.43 3.01 -11.59
N MET A 67 -19.73 4.13 -11.40
CA MET A 67 -19.95 5.39 -12.14
C MET A 67 -19.39 5.38 -13.58
N GLY A 68 -18.71 4.31 -14.00
CA GLY A 68 -18.10 4.20 -15.33
C GLY A 68 -16.87 5.10 -15.52
N LEU A 69 -16.17 5.47 -14.46
CA LEU A 69 -15.00 6.36 -14.49
C LEU A 69 -13.69 5.63 -14.83
N ALA A 70 -13.70 4.78 -15.85
CA ALA A 70 -12.50 4.12 -16.35
C ALA A 70 -11.43 5.10 -16.85
N ALA A 71 -10.20 4.63 -17.04
CA ALA A 71 -9.05 5.46 -17.46
C ALA A 71 -9.28 6.29 -18.74
N GLY A 72 -10.10 5.81 -19.67
CA GLY A 72 -10.47 6.54 -20.90
C GLY A 72 -11.69 7.45 -20.75
N ALA A 73 -12.39 7.43 -19.61
CA ALA A 73 -13.59 8.23 -19.40
C ALA A 73 -13.23 9.70 -19.11
N LYS A 74 -14.21 10.58 -19.34
CA LYS A 74 -14.09 11.99 -18.91
C LYS A 74 -14.06 12.03 -17.37
N PRO A 75 -13.08 12.73 -16.76
CA PRO A 75 -13.05 12.88 -15.30
C PRO A 75 -14.26 13.69 -14.81
N VAL A 76 -14.63 13.44 -13.57
CA VAL A 76 -15.72 14.16 -12.90
C VAL A 76 -15.22 14.85 -11.65
N LYS A 77 -15.95 15.85 -11.15
CA LYS A 77 -15.61 16.54 -9.90
C LYS A 77 -15.46 15.54 -8.76
N SER A 78 -14.38 15.67 -7.99
CA SER A 78 -14.12 14.80 -6.83
C SER A 78 -15.27 14.81 -5.83
N ALA A 79 -15.94 15.96 -5.68
CA ALA A 79 -17.14 16.09 -4.85
C ALA A 79 -18.27 15.14 -5.28
N ARG A 80 -18.41 14.84 -6.57
CA ARG A 80 -19.41 13.87 -7.06
C ARG A 80 -19.05 12.44 -6.65
N VAL A 81 -17.75 12.08 -6.75
CA VAL A 81 -17.26 10.76 -6.31
C VAL A 81 -17.46 10.61 -4.81
N VAL A 82 -17.04 11.60 -4.02
CA VAL A 82 -17.19 11.59 -2.55
C VAL A 82 -18.66 11.49 -2.16
N GLY A 83 -19.54 12.26 -2.80
CA GLY A 83 -20.99 12.20 -2.55
C GLY A 83 -21.60 10.81 -2.83
N ASP A 84 -21.19 10.16 -3.92
CA ASP A 84 -21.65 8.81 -4.27
C ASP A 84 -21.15 7.75 -3.26
N VAL A 85 -19.89 7.88 -2.83
CA VAL A 85 -19.28 7.00 -1.82
C VAL A 85 -19.99 7.12 -0.47
N LEU A 86 -20.24 8.33 -0.01
CA LEU A 86 -20.92 8.58 1.28
C LEU A 86 -22.37 8.13 1.25
N GLY A 87 -23.07 8.46 0.17
CA GLY A 87 -24.48 8.14 0.03
C GLY A 87 -24.78 6.65 -0.10
N LYS A 88 -23.83 5.86 -0.64
CA LYS A 88 -24.07 4.44 -0.95
C LYS A 88 -23.30 3.46 -0.08
N TYR A 89 -22.06 3.78 0.33
CA TYR A 89 -21.16 2.77 0.88
C TYR A 89 -20.46 3.16 2.20
N HIS A 90 -20.19 4.45 2.44
CA HIS A 90 -19.29 4.85 3.52
C HIS A 90 -19.86 5.97 4.39
N PRO A 91 -20.67 5.65 5.44
CA PRO A 91 -21.39 6.62 6.25
C PRO A 91 -20.47 7.33 7.27
N HIS A 92 -19.42 8.01 6.79
CA HIS A 92 -18.45 8.74 7.59
C HIS A 92 -18.24 10.16 7.02
N GLY A 93 -17.32 10.95 7.62
CA GLY A 93 -17.08 12.31 7.18
C GLY A 93 -16.55 12.42 5.73
N ASP A 94 -17.05 13.40 5.00
CA ASP A 94 -16.69 13.69 3.61
C ASP A 94 -15.20 14.00 3.44
N GLN A 95 -14.60 14.73 4.37
CA GLN A 95 -13.18 15.04 4.34
C GLN A 95 -12.32 13.78 4.40
N ALA A 96 -12.66 12.80 5.24
CA ALA A 96 -11.91 11.55 5.34
C ALA A 96 -11.95 10.73 4.03
N ALA A 97 -13.10 10.69 3.37
CA ALA A 97 -13.24 10.04 2.07
C ALA A 97 -12.46 10.80 0.97
N TYR A 98 -12.51 12.14 0.99
CA TYR A 98 -11.75 12.96 0.06
C TYR A 98 -10.23 12.82 0.25
N ASP A 99 -9.74 12.84 1.48
CA ASP A 99 -8.32 12.66 1.79
C ASP A 99 -7.80 11.30 1.33
N ALA A 100 -8.62 10.25 1.46
CA ALA A 100 -8.29 8.92 0.93
C ALA A 100 -8.22 8.93 -0.61
N LEU A 101 -9.18 9.59 -1.29
CA LEU A 101 -9.18 9.76 -2.73
C LEU A 101 -7.94 10.53 -3.20
N VAL A 102 -7.61 11.63 -2.51
CA VAL A 102 -6.43 12.45 -2.80
C VAL A 102 -5.16 11.62 -2.69
N ARG A 103 -4.98 10.85 -1.62
CA ARG A 103 -3.81 9.98 -1.46
C ARG A 103 -3.65 8.96 -2.58
N MET A 104 -4.75 8.37 -3.05
CA MET A 104 -4.71 7.41 -4.15
C MET A 104 -4.35 8.05 -5.50
N ALA A 105 -4.40 9.37 -5.62
CA ALA A 105 -4.04 10.12 -6.81
C ALA A 105 -2.61 10.71 -6.76
N GLN A 106 -1.96 10.73 -5.59
CA GLN A 106 -0.64 11.33 -5.42
C GLN A 106 0.47 10.37 -5.85
N ASP A 107 1.25 10.75 -6.85
CA ASP A 107 2.38 9.98 -7.41
C ASP A 107 3.64 9.99 -6.51
N PHE A 108 3.68 10.90 -5.54
CA PHE A 108 4.70 10.96 -4.49
C PHE A 108 4.32 10.15 -3.23
N SER A 109 3.03 9.79 -3.08
CA SER A 109 2.53 8.96 -1.97
C SER A 109 2.42 7.49 -2.35
N LEU A 110 1.89 7.19 -3.56
CA LEU A 110 1.77 5.83 -4.08
C LEU A 110 2.77 5.57 -5.21
N ARG A 111 3.39 4.41 -5.16
CA ARG A 111 4.28 3.96 -6.23
C ARG A 111 3.53 3.74 -7.54
N TYR A 112 2.28 3.30 -7.45
CA TYR A 112 1.35 3.06 -8.56
C TYR A 112 -0.01 3.70 -8.24
N PRO A 113 -0.20 4.99 -8.56
CA PRO A 113 -1.46 5.70 -8.31
C PRO A 113 -2.66 4.99 -8.94
N LEU A 114 -3.75 4.86 -8.20
CA LEU A 114 -4.98 4.21 -8.64
C LEU A 114 -6.00 5.20 -9.22
N ILE A 115 -5.84 6.48 -8.93
CA ILE A 115 -6.70 7.57 -9.38
C ILE A 115 -5.86 8.57 -10.19
N ASP A 116 -6.37 8.96 -11.35
CA ASP A 116 -5.88 10.05 -12.19
C ASP A 116 -6.62 11.32 -11.79
N GLY A 117 -5.93 12.20 -11.05
CA GLY A 117 -6.44 13.45 -10.52
C GLY A 117 -6.09 14.63 -11.42
N GLN A 118 -7.06 15.50 -11.68
CA GLN A 118 -6.85 16.78 -12.39
C GLN A 118 -7.10 17.95 -11.44
N GLY A 119 -6.15 18.87 -11.39
CA GLY A 119 -6.14 20.01 -10.48
C GLY A 119 -5.06 19.86 -9.40
N ASN A 120 -5.20 20.59 -8.29
CA ASN A 120 -4.26 20.54 -7.19
C ASN A 120 -4.63 19.43 -6.20
N PHE A 121 -3.84 18.36 -6.18
CA PHE A 121 -3.94 17.23 -5.24
C PHE A 121 -2.90 17.30 -4.11
N GLY A 122 -2.38 18.49 -3.80
CA GLY A 122 -1.34 18.67 -2.79
C GLY A 122 0.07 18.51 -3.35
N SER A 123 1.05 18.73 -2.50
CA SER A 123 2.47 18.57 -2.83
C SER A 123 3.19 17.68 -1.82
N ARG A 124 4.41 17.30 -2.16
CA ARG A 124 5.33 16.61 -1.24
C ARG A 124 5.71 17.48 -0.03
N ASP A 125 5.68 18.80 -0.18
CA ASP A 125 6.06 19.75 0.86
C ASP A 125 4.95 20.02 1.89
N GLY A 126 3.85 19.27 1.79
CA GLY A 126 2.77 19.29 2.76
C GLY A 126 1.62 20.23 2.41
N ASP A 127 1.64 20.82 1.21
CA ASP A 127 0.48 21.58 0.73
C ASP A 127 -0.76 20.70 0.63
N ASN A 128 -1.86 21.20 1.11
CA ASN A 128 -3.13 20.51 1.04
C ASN A 128 -3.68 20.50 -0.39
N ALA A 129 -4.44 19.46 -0.70
CA ALA A 129 -5.23 19.43 -1.92
C ALA A 129 -6.26 20.57 -1.94
N ALA A 130 -6.58 21.08 -3.13
CA ALA A 130 -7.69 22.00 -3.30
C ALA A 130 -9.01 21.34 -2.89
N ALA A 131 -10.00 22.14 -2.49
CA ALA A 131 -11.31 21.61 -2.12
C ALA A 131 -11.91 20.73 -3.24
N MET A 132 -12.61 19.66 -2.89
CA MET A 132 -13.13 18.62 -3.79
C MET A 132 -14.04 19.14 -4.91
N ARG A 133 -14.59 20.36 -4.79
CA ARG A 133 -15.38 21.02 -5.83
C ARG A 133 -14.53 21.54 -7.01
N TYR A 134 -13.22 21.72 -6.80
CA TYR A 134 -12.29 22.20 -7.83
C TYR A 134 -11.57 21.07 -8.54
N THR A 135 -11.24 19.99 -7.84
CA THR A 135 -10.51 18.85 -8.39
C THR A 135 -11.43 17.90 -9.16
N GLU A 136 -10.86 17.17 -10.11
CA GLU A 136 -11.55 16.14 -10.89
C GLU A 136 -10.77 14.83 -10.81
N ALA A 137 -11.48 13.70 -10.93
CA ALA A 137 -10.90 12.38 -10.78
C ALA A 137 -11.51 11.36 -11.74
N ARG A 138 -10.70 10.39 -12.15
CA ARG A 138 -11.06 9.13 -12.81
C ARG A 138 -10.07 8.04 -12.40
N LEU A 139 -10.34 6.78 -12.75
CA LEU A 139 -9.42 5.67 -12.49
C LEU A 139 -8.22 5.72 -13.44
N THR A 140 -7.07 5.26 -12.95
CA THR A 140 -5.88 5.02 -13.79
C THR A 140 -5.97 3.68 -14.52
N PRO A 141 -5.16 3.45 -15.55
CA PRO A 141 -5.10 2.14 -16.21
C PRO A 141 -4.76 0.98 -15.27
N ILE A 142 -3.90 1.19 -14.28
CA ILE A 142 -3.48 0.13 -13.35
C ILE A 142 -4.59 -0.27 -12.36
N ALA A 143 -5.57 0.60 -12.08
CA ALA A 143 -6.72 0.27 -11.24
C ALA A 143 -7.53 -0.93 -11.79
N ARG A 144 -7.41 -1.23 -13.09
CA ARG A 144 -7.99 -2.42 -13.72
C ARG A 144 -7.53 -3.72 -13.08
N LEU A 145 -6.31 -3.76 -12.52
CA LEU A 145 -5.79 -4.92 -11.78
C LEU A 145 -6.63 -5.29 -10.56
N LEU A 146 -7.42 -4.35 -10.06
CA LEU A 146 -8.33 -4.54 -8.92
C LEU A 146 -9.80 -4.73 -9.34
N LEU A 147 -10.21 -4.24 -10.52
CA LEU A 147 -11.62 -4.02 -10.85
C LEU A 147 -12.15 -4.87 -12.03
N ASP A 148 -11.30 -5.25 -13.00
CA ASP A 148 -11.73 -5.89 -14.25
C ASP A 148 -12.46 -7.23 -14.08
N GLU A 149 -12.33 -7.89 -12.95
CA GLU A 149 -12.91 -9.22 -12.73
C GLU A 149 -14.12 -9.21 -11.74
N LEU A 150 -14.57 -8.05 -11.29
CA LEU A 150 -15.63 -7.91 -10.27
C LEU A 150 -16.96 -8.53 -10.68
N ASP A 151 -17.34 -8.42 -11.96
CA ASP A 151 -18.59 -8.93 -12.53
C ASP A 151 -18.55 -10.41 -12.92
N GLN A 152 -17.47 -11.12 -12.56
CA GLN A 152 -17.22 -12.51 -12.94
C GLN A 152 -17.35 -13.50 -11.77
N GLY A 153 -18.12 -13.14 -10.74
CA GLY A 153 -18.35 -14.00 -9.58
C GLY A 153 -17.10 -14.27 -8.72
N THR A 154 -16.07 -13.46 -8.86
CA THR A 154 -14.74 -13.66 -8.26
C THR A 154 -14.67 -13.45 -6.77
N VAL A 155 -15.50 -12.55 -6.25
CA VAL A 155 -15.54 -12.15 -4.85
C VAL A 155 -16.98 -12.14 -4.32
N ASP A 156 -17.12 -12.15 -3.00
CA ASP A 156 -18.43 -12.03 -2.36
C ASP A 156 -18.83 -10.57 -2.25
N PHE A 157 -20.14 -10.35 -2.33
CA PHE A 157 -20.78 -9.09 -2.06
C PHE A 157 -21.50 -9.14 -0.72
N MET A 158 -21.62 -8.01 -0.07
CA MET A 158 -22.39 -7.84 1.16
C MET A 158 -23.27 -6.61 1.06
N PRO A 159 -24.39 -6.55 1.81
CA PRO A 159 -25.16 -5.34 1.91
C PRO A 159 -24.29 -4.18 2.42
N ASN A 160 -24.56 -2.97 1.91
CA ASN A 160 -24.00 -1.74 2.45
C ASN A 160 -24.61 -1.42 3.83
N TYR A 161 -24.27 -0.30 4.42
CA TYR A 161 -24.66 0.11 5.77
C TYR A 161 -26.19 0.21 6.00
N ASP A 162 -27.00 0.46 4.95
CA ASP A 162 -28.46 0.58 5.02
C ASP A 162 -29.20 -0.55 4.29
N GLY A 163 -28.50 -1.52 3.72
CA GLY A 163 -29.05 -2.65 2.98
C GLY A 163 -29.59 -2.31 1.58
N SER A 164 -29.50 -1.04 1.14
CA SER A 164 -30.05 -0.60 -0.15
C SER A 164 -29.18 -0.97 -1.36
N GLN A 165 -27.90 -1.22 -1.15
CA GLN A 165 -26.90 -1.52 -2.18
C GLN A 165 -26.05 -2.73 -1.77
N GLN A 166 -25.34 -3.29 -2.74
CA GLN A 166 -24.34 -4.32 -2.50
C GLN A 166 -22.93 -3.73 -2.71
N GLU A 167 -22.00 -4.05 -1.82
CA GLU A 167 -20.60 -3.71 -1.97
C GLU A 167 -19.71 -4.96 -1.94
N PRO A 168 -18.58 -5.00 -2.66
CA PRO A 168 -17.68 -6.15 -2.63
C PRO A 168 -16.95 -6.21 -1.29
N LYS A 169 -16.87 -7.41 -0.69
CA LYS A 169 -16.06 -7.64 0.52
C LYS A 169 -14.57 -7.37 0.25
N LEU A 170 -14.09 -7.79 -0.91
CA LEU A 170 -12.71 -7.66 -1.39
C LEU A 170 -12.73 -7.33 -2.88
N LEU A 171 -11.64 -6.79 -3.41
CA LEU A 171 -11.44 -6.66 -4.84
C LEU A 171 -10.61 -7.83 -5.38
N PRO A 172 -10.89 -8.32 -6.61
CA PRO A 172 -10.20 -9.48 -7.19
C PRO A 172 -8.80 -9.12 -7.71
N ALA A 173 -7.91 -8.72 -6.82
CA ALA A 173 -6.58 -8.23 -7.18
C ALA A 173 -5.78 -9.24 -8.02
N ARG A 174 -5.32 -8.80 -9.19
CA ARG A 174 -4.53 -9.61 -10.13
C ARG A 174 -3.04 -9.61 -9.82
N LEU A 175 -2.58 -8.67 -8.98
CA LEU A 175 -1.23 -8.58 -8.41
C LEU A 175 -1.32 -8.25 -6.91
N PRO A 176 -0.31 -8.56 -6.09
CA PRO A 176 -0.33 -8.33 -4.64
C PRO A 176 -0.16 -6.83 -4.33
N MET A 177 -1.25 -6.07 -4.44
CA MET A 177 -1.26 -4.61 -4.31
C MET A 177 -0.77 -4.11 -2.95
N VAL A 178 -0.89 -4.93 -1.91
CA VAL A 178 -0.37 -4.62 -0.57
C VAL A 178 1.15 -4.42 -0.58
N LEU A 179 1.89 -5.14 -1.41
CA LEU A 179 3.34 -4.95 -1.60
C LEU A 179 3.64 -3.85 -2.63
N LEU A 180 2.82 -3.71 -3.68
CA LEU A 180 3.08 -2.73 -4.75
C LEU A 180 2.97 -1.29 -4.26
N ASN A 181 1.91 -0.96 -3.55
CA ASN A 181 1.66 0.39 -3.05
C ASN A 181 1.99 0.57 -1.57
N GLY A 182 2.14 -0.55 -0.84
CA GLY A 182 2.31 -0.50 0.59
C GLY A 182 1.07 0.05 1.32
N ALA A 183 1.20 0.26 2.60
CA ALA A 183 0.21 0.93 3.43
C ALA A 183 0.82 1.41 4.73
N SER A 184 0.37 2.54 5.26
CA SER A 184 0.67 2.96 6.63
C SER A 184 -0.63 3.19 7.40
N GLY A 185 -0.64 2.90 8.70
CA GLY A 185 -1.82 3.09 9.52
C GLY A 185 -1.60 2.76 10.98
N ILE A 186 -2.30 3.49 11.84
CA ILE A 186 -2.25 3.32 13.29
C ILE A 186 -3.62 2.82 13.74
N ALA A 187 -3.65 1.62 14.30
CA ALA A 187 -4.83 1.01 14.90
C ALA A 187 -4.69 0.98 16.43
N VAL A 188 -5.69 0.46 17.11
CA VAL A 188 -5.61 0.25 18.56
C VAL A 188 -4.72 -0.96 18.84
N GLY A 189 -3.64 -0.75 19.60
CA GLY A 189 -2.70 -1.80 19.98
C GLY A 189 -1.73 -2.29 18.89
N MET A 190 -1.85 -1.80 17.65
CA MET A 190 -0.96 -2.16 16.55
C MET A 190 -0.86 -1.06 15.50
N ALA A 191 0.23 -1.10 14.73
CA ALA A 191 0.43 -0.21 13.60
C ALA A 191 0.93 -1.01 12.40
N THR A 192 0.73 -0.49 11.21
CA THR A 192 1.28 -1.03 9.96
C THR A 192 2.13 0.01 9.27
N GLU A 193 3.27 -0.43 8.72
CA GLU A 193 4.15 0.38 7.89
C GLU A 193 4.75 -0.54 6.82
N ILE A 194 4.02 -0.67 5.72
CA ILE A 194 4.36 -1.51 4.59
C ILE A 194 4.89 -0.60 3.49
N PRO A 195 6.18 -0.68 3.11
CA PRO A 195 6.72 0.10 2.01
C PRO A 195 6.23 -0.42 0.66
N SER A 196 6.26 0.44 -0.35
CA SER A 196 6.02 0.05 -1.74
C SER A 196 7.18 -0.74 -2.33
N HIS A 197 6.90 -1.57 -3.35
CA HIS A 197 7.88 -2.40 -4.04
C HIS A 197 7.70 -2.32 -5.56
N ASN A 198 8.74 -2.65 -6.29
CA ASN A 198 8.70 -2.68 -7.74
C ASN A 198 7.81 -3.82 -8.27
N LEU A 199 6.90 -3.49 -9.18
CA LEU A 199 5.92 -4.43 -9.72
C LEU A 199 6.56 -5.61 -10.43
N ARG A 200 7.60 -5.39 -11.26
CA ARG A 200 8.28 -6.47 -11.98
C ARG A 200 8.98 -7.44 -11.04
N GLU A 201 9.55 -6.94 -9.94
CA GLU A 201 10.24 -7.76 -8.95
C GLU A 201 9.25 -8.61 -8.15
N VAL A 202 8.18 -8.01 -7.66
CA VAL A 202 7.11 -8.72 -6.94
C VAL A 202 6.44 -9.77 -7.83
N ALA A 203 6.16 -9.44 -9.09
CA ALA A 203 5.60 -10.39 -10.05
C ALA A 203 6.55 -11.56 -10.31
N ARG A 204 7.87 -11.30 -10.49
CA ARG A 204 8.88 -12.36 -10.63
C ARG A 204 8.95 -13.27 -9.42
N ALA A 205 8.88 -12.72 -8.21
CA ALA A 205 8.87 -13.50 -6.98
C ALA A 205 7.62 -14.37 -6.85
N ALA A 206 6.43 -13.84 -7.16
CA ALA A 206 5.19 -14.60 -7.19
C ALA A 206 5.24 -15.75 -8.21
N VAL A 207 5.75 -15.49 -9.41
CA VAL A 207 5.94 -16.54 -10.45
C VAL A 207 6.97 -17.58 -10.00
N ALA A 208 8.06 -17.18 -9.34
CA ALA A 208 9.07 -18.10 -8.82
C ALA A 208 8.47 -19.05 -7.77
N LEU A 209 7.64 -18.54 -6.84
CA LEU A 209 6.89 -19.36 -5.88
C LEU A 209 5.93 -20.33 -6.55
N LEU A 210 5.22 -19.90 -7.61
CA LEU A 210 4.33 -20.79 -8.38
C LEU A 210 5.08 -21.91 -9.10
N ARG A 211 6.27 -21.63 -9.63
CA ARG A 211 7.11 -22.61 -10.33
C ARG A 211 7.82 -23.55 -9.37
N LYS A 212 8.30 -23.04 -8.25
CA LYS A 212 9.06 -23.77 -7.22
C LYS A 212 8.58 -23.38 -5.83
N PRO A 213 7.53 -24.00 -5.28
CA PRO A 213 7.01 -23.68 -3.94
C PRO A 213 8.06 -23.80 -2.82
N ALA A 214 9.06 -24.68 -2.99
CA ALA A 214 10.16 -24.88 -2.07
C ALA A 214 11.41 -24.00 -2.36
N ILE A 215 11.26 -22.85 -3.06
CA ILE A 215 12.33 -21.88 -3.25
C ILE A 215 12.83 -21.39 -1.88
N SER A 216 14.12 -21.17 -1.68
CA SER A 216 14.66 -20.68 -0.41
C SER A 216 14.22 -19.21 -0.14
N ASP A 217 14.24 -18.79 1.12
CA ASP A 217 13.94 -17.39 1.46
C ASP A 217 14.99 -16.45 0.88
N ASP A 218 16.24 -16.89 0.82
CA ASP A 218 17.34 -16.09 0.25
C ASP A 218 17.15 -15.89 -1.26
N ASP A 219 16.81 -16.95 -2.00
CA ASP A 219 16.52 -16.84 -3.45
C ASP A 219 15.28 -15.96 -3.69
N LEU A 220 14.26 -16.04 -2.81
CA LEU A 220 13.07 -15.21 -2.92
C LEU A 220 13.38 -13.74 -2.64
N CYS A 221 14.14 -13.45 -1.58
CA CYS A 221 14.60 -12.10 -1.24
C CYS A 221 15.52 -11.52 -2.32
N ALA A 222 16.30 -12.34 -3.02
CA ALA A 222 17.11 -11.88 -4.15
C ALA A 222 16.26 -11.38 -5.35
N LEU A 223 15.02 -11.86 -5.48
CA LEU A 223 14.08 -11.38 -6.51
C LEU A 223 13.40 -10.05 -6.13
N ILE A 224 13.32 -9.74 -4.83
CA ILE A 224 12.82 -8.47 -4.29
C ILE A 224 13.93 -7.91 -3.37
N PRO A 225 14.93 -7.21 -3.92
CA PRO A 225 16.11 -6.81 -3.16
C PRO A 225 15.82 -5.77 -2.07
N GLY A 226 14.66 -5.12 -2.12
CA GLY A 226 14.20 -4.14 -1.14
C GLY A 226 13.01 -3.33 -1.62
N PRO A 227 12.50 -2.41 -0.81
CA PRO A 227 11.47 -1.46 -1.19
C PRO A 227 11.83 -0.64 -2.42
N ASP A 228 10.80 -0.15 -3.11
CA ASP A 228 10.92 0.77 -4.25
C ASP A 228 9.97 1.96 -4.00
N PHE A 229 10.54 3.05 -3.48
CA PHE A 229 9.77 4.21 -3.06
C PHE A 229 9.31 5.06 -4.25
N ALA A 230 8.15 5.68 -4.13
CA ALA A 230 7.59 6.55 -5.17
C ALA A 230 8.52 7.69 -5.57
N GLY A 231 9.23 8.27 -4.62
CA GLY A 231 10.18 9.36 -4.82
C GLY A 231 11.63 8.95 -5.07
N GLY A 232 11.94 7.66 -5.20
CA GLY A 232 13.31 7.19 -5.37
C GLY A 232 14.13 7.18 -4.07
N GLY A 233 15.31 7.80 -4.09
CA GLY A 233 16.27 7.77 -2.99
C GLY A 233 17.18 6.55 -3.04
N GLN A 234 17.99 6.38 -1.99
CA GLN A 234 18.91 5.25 -1.85
C GLN A 234 18.70 4.52 -0.53
N ILE A 235 18.60 3.20 -0.56
CA ILE A 235 18.66 2.33 0.62
C ILE A 235 20.13 1.94 0.82
N ILE A 236 20.66 2.24 2.02
CA ILE A 236 22.06 1.96 2.39
C ILE A 236 22.21 0.78 3.35
N THR A 237 21.09 0.16 3.73
CA THR A 237 21.06 -1.01 4.63
C THR A 237 21.65 -2.22 3.91
N PRO A 238 22.53 -3.03 4.58
CA PRO A 238 23.07 -4.26 4.03
C PRO A 238 21.97 -5.23 3.55
N ALA A 239 22.24 -5.93 2.45
CA ALA A 239 21.27 -6.87 1.85
C ALA A 239 20.83 -7.98 2.83
N GLN A 240 21.73 -8.44 3.72
CA GLN A 240 21.41 -9.44 4.74
C GLN A 240 20.37 -8.93 5.75
N ASP A 241 20.48 -7.66 6.16
CA ASP A 241 19.54 -7.03 7.09
C ASP A 241 18.18 -6.83 6.43
N ILE A 242 18.16 -6.44 5.14
CA ILE A 242 16.91 -6.34 4.35
C ILE A 242 16.23 -7.71 4.29
N ALA A 243 16.97 -8.76 3.98
CA ALA A 243 16.45 -10.13 3.93
C ALA A 243 15.89 -10.57 5.29
N GLN A 244 16.57 -10.22 6.39
CA GLN A 244 16.08 -10.52 7.75
C GLN A 244 14.77 -9.77 8.07
N ILE A 245 14.67 -8.50 7.68
CA ILE A 245 13.42 -7.72 7.82
C ILE A 245 12.29 -8.36 7.01
N PHE A 246 12.55 -8.81 5.79
CA PHE A 246 11.56 -9.47 4.95
C PHE A 246 11.11 -10.84 5.48
N ARG A 247 12.00 -11.58 6.15
CA ARG A 247 11.61 -12.84 6.82
C ARG A 247 10.72 -12.58 8.05
N THR A 248 11.09 -11.60 8.87
CA THR A 248 10.39 -11.33 10.15
C THR A 248 9.18 -10.41 10.00
N GLY A 249 9.09 -9.64 8.90
CA GLY A 249 8.06 -8.63 8.69
C GLY A 249 8.23 -7.37 9.54
N ARG A 250 9.38 -7.18 10.22
CA ARG A 250 9.62 -6.02 11.10
C ARG A 250 11.09 -5.62 11.11
N GLY A 251 11.33 -4.30 11.14
CA GLY A 251 12.67 -3.74 11.26
C GLY A 251 12.72 -2.27 10.90
N SER A 252 13.91 -1.81 10.54
CA SER A 252 14.13 -0.44 10.08
C SER A 252 15.21 -0.43 9.01
N LEU A 253 14.92 0.20 7.89
CA LEU A 253 15.89 0.46 6.83
C LEU A 253 16.51 1.84 7.03
N LYS A 254 17.71 2.02 6.50
CA LYS A 254 18.35 3.33 6.38
C LYS A 254 18.21 3.79 4.94
N ALA A 255 17.63 4.95 4.75
CA ALA A 255 17.48 5.58 3.44
C ALA A 255 18.10 6.95 3.43
N ARG A 256 18.70 7.33 2.30
CA ARG A 256 19.28 8.64 2.08
C ARG A 256 18.83 9.23 0.75
N ALA A 257 19.00 10.55 0.65
CA ALA A 257 18.83 11.31 -0.59
C ALA A 257 19.80 10.84 -1.67
N ARG A 258 19.49 11.09 -2.93
CA ARG A 258 20.43 11.01 -4.04
C ARG A 258 20.81 12.41 -4.49
N TRP A 259 22.08 12.58 -4.78
CA TRP A 259 22.63 13.87 -5.15
C TRP A 259 23.69 13.73 -6.24
N LYS A 260 24.01 14.85 -6.85
CA LYS A 260 25.16 15.02 -7.75
C LYS A 260 25.89 16.31 -7.45
N PHE A 261 27.12 16.40 -7.90
CA PHE A 261 27.86 17.65 -7.92
C PHE A 261 27.77 18.26 -9.34
N GLU A 262 27.39 19.51 -9.42
CA GLU A 262 27.40 20.28 -10.66
C GLU A 262 28.56 21.25 -10.63
N ASP A 263 29.51 21.09 -11.55
CA ASP A 263 30.65 22.00 -11.68
C ASP A 263 30.22 23.23 -12.48
N MET A 264 30.55 24.41 -11.94
CA MET A 264 30.17 25.71 -12.49
C MET A 264 31.40 26.44 -13.06
N ALA A 265 31.14 27.57 -13.72
CA ALA A 265 32.21 28.42 -14.24
C ALA A 265 33.21 28.86 -13.14
N ARG A 266 34.46 29.09 -13.49
CA ARG A 266 35.57 29.54 -12.59
C ARG A 266 35.90 28.58 -11.45
N GLY A 267 35.65 27.26 -11.64
CA GLY A 267 35.96 26.25 -10.64
C GLY A 267 35.01 26.21 -9.44
N GLN A 268 33.90 26.94 -9.49
CA GLN A 268 32.84 26.82 -8.53
C GLN A 268 32.07 25.52 -8.73
N TRP A 269 31.37 25.05 -7.70
CA TRP A 269 30.56 23.86 -7.75
C TRP A 269 29.34 24.01 -6.83
N GLN A 270 28.33 23.20 -7.04
CA GLN A 270 27.17 23.12 -6.16
C GLN A 270 26.79 21.64 -5.96
N LEU A 271 26.22 21.36 -4.79
CA LEU A 271 25.61 20.06 -4.49
C LEU A 271 24.12 20.16 -4.83
N VAL A 272 23.63 19.24 -5.65
CA VAL A 272 22.22 19.19 -6.05
C VAL A 272 21.63 17.87 -5.59
N VAL A 273 20.61 17.95 -4.73
CA VAL A 273 19.80 16.81 -4.31
C VAL A 273 18.63 16.66 -5.27
N GLU A 274 18.49 15.48 -5.89
CA GLU A 274 17.48 15.18 -6.91
C GLU A 274 16.40 14.21 -6.41
N GLU A 275 16.68 13.42 -5.39
CA GLU A 275 15.73 12.49 -4.79
C GLU A 275 15.86 12.53 -3.26
N LEU A 276 14.72 12.46 -2.58
CA LEU A 276 14.64 12.50 -1.10
C LEU A 276 14.21 11.14 -0.55
N PRO A 277 14.61 10.81 0.69
CA PRO A 277 14.10 9.64 1.39
C PRO A 277 12.57 9.69 1.54
N PRO A 278 11.89 8.53 1.69
CA PRO A 278 10.46 8.50 1.90
C PRO A 278 10.05 9.29 3.16
N GLY A 279 8.94 10.04 3.08
CA GLY A 279 8.44 10.86 4.18
C GLY A 279 9.23 12.15 4.46
N THR A 280 10.20 12.49 3.60
CA THR A 280 10.97 13.75 3.67
C THR A 280 10.51 14.68 2.55
N SER A 281 10.29 15.95 2.87
CA SER A 281 10.00 17.02 1.91
C SER A 281 11.19 17.97 1.76
N GLY A 282 11.22 18.72 0.63
CA GLY A 282 12.23 19.77 0.40
C GLY A 282 12.16 20.84 1.47
N GLN A 283 10.98 21.32 1.78
CA GLN A 283 10.74 22.31 2.82
C GLN A 283 11.30 21.86 4.18
N ARG A 284 11.07 20.61 4.58
CA ARG A 284 11.59 20.09 5.85
C ARG A 284 13.12 20.13 5.91
N VAL A 285 13.79 19.75 4.81
CA VAL A 285 15.27 19.81 4.75
C VAL A 285 15.76 21.26 4.88
N LEU A 286 15.07 22.22 4.23
CA LEU A 286 15.40 23.64 4.34
C LEU A 286 15.21 24.17 5.79
N GLU A 287 14.11 23.81 6.44
CA GLU A 287 13.83 24.15 7.85
C GLU A 287 14.90 23.57 8.79
N GLU A 288 15.33 22.31 8.57
CA GLU A 288 16.39 21.68 9.35
C GLU A 288 17.75 22.38 9.16
N VAL A 289 18.06 22.82 7.93
CA VAL A 289 19.25 23.61 7.64
C VAL A 289 19.18 25.00 8.29
N GLU A 290 18.03 25.66 8.26
CA GLU A 290 17.81 26.93 8.95
C GLU A 290 17.95 26.78 10.46
N ASP A 291 17.40 25.74 11.07
CA ASP A 291 17.55 25.47 12.51
C ASP A 291 19.00 25.19 12.91
N LEU A 292 19.81 24.65 12.02
CA LEU A 292 21.24 24.45 12.22
C LEU A 292 22.04 25.77 12.10
N THR A 293 21.71 26.58 11.11
CA THR A 293 22.41 27.87 10.84
C THR A 293 21.93 28.97 11.76
N ASN A 294 20.68 28.94 12.19
CA ASN A 294 20.06 29.90 13.07
C ASN A 294 19.28 29.24 14.24
N PRO A 295 19.98 28.48 15.11
CA PRO A 295 19.35 27.71 16.15
C PRO A 295 18.63 28.56 17.17
N ARG A 296 17.43 28.14 17.57
CA ARG A 296 16.64 28.82 18.60
C ARG A 296 17.07 28.39 20.01
N ILE A 297 17.04 29.31 20.96
CA ILE A 297 17.29 28.98 22.38
C ILE A 297 16.13 28.12 22.89
N LYS A 298 16.45 26.95 23.42
CA LYS A 298 15.44 26.03 23.98
C LYS A 298 14.74 26.65 25.18
N ALA A 299 13.43 26.40 25.31
CA ALA A 299 12.62 26.89 26.42
C ALA A 299 13.27 26.54 27.77
N GLY A 300 13.42 27.54 28.64
CA GLY A 300 14.06 27.41 29.97
C GLY A 300 15.59 27.53 29.97
N LYS A 301 16.25 27.77 28.82
CA LYS A 301 17.70 28.06 28.74
C LYS A 301 17.93 29.53 28.43
N LYS A 302 19.08 30.07 28.90
CA LYS A 302 19.47 31.49 28.68
C LYS A 302 20.37 31.67 27.44
N SER A 303 20.95 30.59 26.91
CA SER A 303 21.87 30.61 25.78
C SER A 303 21.78 29.33 24.98
N LEU A 304 22.36 29.32 23.78
CA LEU A 304 22.53 28.14 22.95
C LEU A 304 23.44 27.13 23.68
N THR A 305 23.23 25.83 23.39
CA THR A 305 24.10 24.79 23.91
C THR A 305 25.44 24.77 23.16
N PRO A 306 26.54 24.26 23.75
CA PRO A 306 27.82 24.13 23.07
C PRO A 306 27.69 23.37 21.73
N ASP A 307 26.91 22.27 21.70
CA ASP A 307 26.67 21.48 20.50
C ASP A 307 25.96 22.30 19.40
N GLN A 308 24.96 23.12 19.78
CA GLN A 308 24.30 24.02 18.83
C GLN A 308 25.25 25.05 18.23
N LEU A 309 26.15 25.63 19.05
CA LEU A 309 27.14 26.58 18.60
C LEU A 309 28.18 25.91 17.67
N GLN A 310 28.64 24.71 18.00
CA GLN A 310 29.57 23.95 17.21
C GLN A 310 28.98 23.55 15.85
N ASN A 311 27.77 22.99 15.83
CA ASN A 311 27.08 22.60 14.59
C ASN A 311 26.82 23.80 13.69
N LYS A 312 26.38 24.93 14.27
CA LYS A 312 26.22 26.20 13.57
C LYS A 312 27.53 26.67 12.94
N ALA A 313 28.61 26.72 13.71
CA ALA A 313 29.92 27.18 13.22
C ALA A 313 30.43 26.28 12.10
N ARG A 314 30.28 24.94 12.26
CA ARG A 314 30.70 23.96 11.26
C ARG A 314 29.93 24.13 9.96
N LEU A 315 28.59 24.18 10.01
CA LEU A 315 27.78 24.29 8.80
C LEU A 315 28.03 25.62 8.08
N LEU A 316 28.11 26.75 8.81
CA LEU A 316 28.41 28.07 8.24
C LEU A 316 29.84 28.20 7.66
N SER A 317 30.77 27.31 8.03
CA SER A 317 32.08 27.24 7.39
C SER A 317 32.07 26.53 6.05
N LEU A 318 31.08 25.67 5.80
CA LEU A 318 30.96 24.84 4.61
C LEU A 318 29.94 25.37 3.61
N LEU A 319 28.79 25.88 4.10
CA LEU A 319 27.62 26.26 3.32
C LEU A 319 27.46 27.77 3.27
N ASP A 320 27.21 28.31 2.08
CA ASP A 320 26.89 29.73 1.85
C ASP A 320 25.39 29.95 1.71
N ALA A 321 24.77 29.21 0.81
CA ALA A 321 23.33 29.34 0.53
C ALA A 321 22.68 27.99 0.20
N VAL A 322 21.38 27.95 0.43
CA VAL A 322 20.50 26.83 0.04
C VAL A 322 19.32 27.38 -0.74
N ARG A 323 18.96 26.70 -1.84
CA ARG A 323 17.80 27.08 -2.65
C ARG A 323 16.96 25.85 -3.00
N ASP A 324 15.66 26.02 -3.04
CA ASP A 324 14.74 25.07 -3.64
C ASP A 324 14.40 25.51 -5.07
N GLU A 325 14.84 24.71 -6.03
CA GLU A 325 14.60 24.89 -7.46
C GLU A 325 13.64 23.81 -7.98
N SER A 326 12.94 23.10 -7.10
CA SER A 326 11.95 22.08 -7.46
C SER A 326 10.80 22.68 -8.27
N GLY A 327 10.30 21.94 -9.24
CA GLY A 327 9.25 22.42 -10.12
C GLY A 327 8.77 21.37 -11.13
N LYS A 328 8.20 21.81 -12.24
CA LYS A 328 7.67 20.92 -13.27
C LYS A 328 8.72 20.06 -13.95
N ASP A 329 9.93 20.59 -14.12
CA ASP A 329 11.03 19.91 -14.82
C ASP A 329 11.82 18.96 -13.91
N ALA A 330 11.82 19.25 -12.60
CA ALA A 330 12.46 18.43 -11.58
C ALA A 330 11.59 18.40 -10.32
N ALA A 331 11.04 17.24 -9.99
CA ALA A 331 10.16 17.08 -8.81
C ALA A 331 10.87 17.41 -7.49
N VAL A 332 12.18 17.21 -7.44
CA VAL A 332 13.07 17.61 -6.35
C VAL A 332 14.34 18.18 -6.97
N ARG A 333 14.71 19.40 -6.58
CA ARG A 333 15.98 20.02 -6.91
C ARG A 333 16.38 20.98 -5.80
N LEU A 334 17.04 20.46 -4.77
CA LEU A 334 17.60 21.28 -3.69
C LEU A 334 19.06 21.55 -3.98
N VAL A 335 19.42 22.83 -4.05
CA VAL A 335 20.77 23.28 -4.41
C VAL A 335 21.45 23.83 -3.17
N PHE A 336 22.62 23.27 -2.84
CA PHE A 336 23.48 23.70 -1.73
C PHE A 336 24.75 24.30 -2.30
N GLU A 337 24.99 25.58 -2.04
CA GLU A 337 26.16 26.31 -2.50
C GLU A 337 27.23 26.29 -1.41
N PRO A 338 28.45 25.82 -1.70
CA PRO A 338 29.53 25.83 -0.73
C PRO A 338 30.03 27.26 -0.49
N LYS A 339 30.52 27.52 0.70
CA LYS A 339 31.12 28.82 1.10
C LYS A 339 32.23 29.28 0.16
N THR A 340 33.03 28.36 -0.32
CA THR A 340 34.13 28.59 -1.29
C THR A 340 34.33 27.34 -2.13
N ALA A 341 34.94 27.48 -3.31
CA ALA A 341 35.31 26.36 -4.17
C ALA A 341 36.25 25.34 -3.51
N LYS A 342 36.93 25.69 -2.43
CA LYS A 342 37.90 24.85 -1.70
C LYS A 342 37.24 23.98 -0.62
N VAL A 343 35.96 24.13 -0.35
CA VAL A 343 35.23 23.29 0.61
C VAL A 343 35.31 21.82 0.13
N ASP A 344 35.62 20.92 1.06
CA ASP A 344 35.59 19.49 0.77
C ASP A 344 34.16 19.04 0.49
N ARG A 345 33.94 18.43 -0.69
CA ARG A 345 32.62 17.95 -1.15
C ARG A 345 32.06 16.90 -0.22
N ASN A 346 32.89 15.98 0.25
CA ASN A 346 32.44 14.87 1.11
C ASN A 346 32.14 15.38 2.52
N GLU A 347 32.88 16.34 3.04
CA GLU A 347 32.60 16.95 4.35
C GLU A 347 31.24 17.65 4.35
N LEU A 348 30.93 18.45 3.31
CA LEU A 348 29.62 19.11 3.20
C LEU A 348 28.49 18.08 3.18
N VAL A 349 28.61 17.02 2.35
CA VAL A 349 27.60 15.96 2.28
C VAL A 349 27.45 15.25 3.62
N THR A 350 28.55 14.88 4.28
CA THR A 350 28.52 14.17 5.57
C THR A 350 27.81 14.99 6.65
N VAL A 351 28.09 16.31 6.71
CA VAL A 351 27.44 17.22 7.67
C VAL A 351 25.95 17.32 7.40
N LEU A 352 25.54 17.47 6.15
CA LEU A 352 24.13 17.53 5.76
C LEU A 352 23.41 16.21 6.08
N LEU A 353 23.95 15.07 5.70
CA LEU A 353 23.36 13.75 5.98
C LEU A 353 23.23 13.47 7.48
N ALA A 354 24.23 13.87 8.28
CA ALA A 354 24.24 13.60 9.72
C ALA A 354 23.25 14.46 10.52
N HIS A 355 22.88 15.63 10.02
CA HIS A 355 22.08 16.61 10.76
C HIS A 355 20.72 16.90 10.15
N THR A 356 20.42 16.39 8.97
CA THR A 356 19.13 16.63 8.30
C THR A 356 18.43 15.33 7.93
N SER A 357 17.18 15.41 7.53
CA SER A 357 16.39 14.29 7.02
C SER A 357 16.83 13.80 5.63
N LEU A 358 17.96 14.30 5.08
CA LEU A 358 18.60 13.74 3.88
C LEU A 358 19.10 12.30 4.10
N GLU A 359 19.34 11.89 5.35
CA GLU A 359 19.50 10.49 5.75
C GLU A 359 18.57 10.19 6.92
N THR A 360 17.70 9.18 6.80
CA THR A 360 16.68 8.86 7.79
C THR A 360 16.49 7.35 7.95
N ASN A 361 15.85 6.97 9.05
CA ASN A 361 15.40 5.60 9.25
C ASN A 361 13.96 5.45 8.74
N VAL A 362 13.72 4.37 8.00
CA VAL A 362 12.40 3.99 7.48
C VAL A 362 11.92 2.77 8.24
N PRO A 363 10.95 2.91 9.14
CA PRO A 363 10.42 1.77 9.88
C PRO A 363 9.68 0.83 8.93
N ILE A 364 9.78 -0.47 9.19
CA ILE A 364 9.05 -1.53 8.49
C ILE A 364 8.25 -2.33 9.51
N ASN A 365 6.97 -2.49 9.24
CA ASN A 365 6.08 -3.31 10.05
C ASN A 365 4.96 -3.87 9.16
N LEU A 366 5.15 -5.09 8.65
CA LEU A 366 4.27 -5.72 7.68
C LEU A 366 3.05 -6.35 8.37
N VAL A 367 2.25 -5.51 9.01
CA VAL A 367 0.99 -5.91 9.68
C VAL A 367 -0.18 -5.66 8.74
N MET A 368 -0.99 -6.68 8.50
CA MET A 368 -2.15 -6.63 7.62
C MET A 368 -3.21 -7.63 8.05
N VAL A 369 -4.43 -7.47 7.56
CA VAL A 369 -5.50 -8.45 7.73
C VAL A 369 -5.27 -9.59 6.75
N GLY A 370 -5.11 -10.81 7.27
CA GLY A 370 -4.95 -12.02 6.46
C GLY A 370 -6.26 -12.49 5.84
N THR A 371 -6.18 -13.50 4.97
CA THR A 371 -7.37 -14.14 4.36
C THR A 371 -8.27 -14.84 5.40
N ASP A 372 -7.73 -15.13 6.58
CA ASP A 372 -8.47 -15.62 7.75
C ASP A 372 -9.21 -14.49 8.52
N GLY A 373 -9.14 -13.25 8.05
CA GLY A 373 -9.73 -12.08 8.68
C GLY A 373 -9.03 -11.63 9.97
N ARG A 374 -7.83 -12.14 10.27
CA ARG A 374 -7.06 -11.79 11.48
C ARG A 374 -5.88 -10.88 11.14
N PRO A 375 -5.65 -9.82 11.93
CA PRO A 375 -4.47 -8.98 11.77
C PRO A 375 -3.23 -9.73 12.28
N ARG A 376 -2.18 -9.79 11.46
CA ARG A 376 -0.89 -10.40 11.83
C ARG A 376 0.26 -9.67 11.17
N GLN A 377 1.42 -9.72 11.82
CA GLN A 377 2.70 -9.41 11.20
C GLN A 377 3.14 -10.63 10.38
N LYS A 378 3.53 -10.40 9.14
CA LYS A 378 3.87 -11.45 8.16
C LYS A 378 5.18 -11.15 7.46
N GLY A 379 5.95 -12.19 7.15
CA GLY A 379 7.09 -12.09 6.23
C GLY A 379 6.65 -12.02 4.77
N VAL A 380 7.53 -11.56 3.89
CA VAL A 380 7.23 -11.39 2.44
C VAL A 380 6.82 -12.72 1.80
N ARG A 381 7.47 -13.85 2.14
CA ARG A 381 7.06 -15.18 1.67
C ARG A 381 5.63 -15.51 2.06
N GLU A 382 5.28 -15.30 3.32
CA GLU A 382 3.93 -15.59 3.83
C GLU A 382 2.88 -14.74 3.10
N ILE A 383 3.17 -13.43 2.91
CA ILE A 383 2.31 -12.52 2.16
C ILE A 383 2.08 -13.02 0.73
N LEU A 384 3.15 -13.37 0.02
CA LEU A 384 3.04 -13.84 -1.36
C LEU A 384 2.32 -15.18 -1.46
N THR A 385 2.58 -16.12 -0.55
CA THR A 385 1.93 -17.44 -0.55
C THR A 385 0.42 -17.30 -0.31
N GLU A 386 0.03 -16.55 0.71
CA GLU A 386 -1.38 -16.34 1.04
C GLU A 386 -2.12 -15.54 -0.04
N TRP A 387 -1.45 -14.55 -0.65
CA TRP A 387 -2.01 -13.85 -1.81
C TRP A 387 -2.18 -14.79 -3.03
N LEU A 388 -1.23 -15.68 -3.28
CA LEU A 388 -1.35 -16.68 -4.35
C LEU A 388 -2.53 -17.62 -4.12
N ASP A 389 -2.77 -18.07 -2.89
CA ASP A 389 -3.94 -18.88 -2.54
C ASP A 389 -5.25 -18.11 -2.81
N PHE A 390 -5.31 -16.84 -2.44
CA PHE A 390 -6.41 -15.96 -2.79
C PHE A 390 -6.58 -15.84 -4.32
N ARG A 391 -5.48 -15.65 -5.07
CA ARG A 391 -5.54 -15.56 -6.54
C ARG A 391 -6.01 -16.86 -7.18
N PHE A 392 -5.56 -18.03 -6.69
CA PHE A 392 -6.08 -19.33 -7.13
C PHE A 392 -7.59 -19.43 -6.93
N ALA A 393 -8.07 -19.10 -5.75
CA ALA A 393 -9.50 -19.12 -5.44
C ALA A 393 -10.28 -18.16 -6.37
N THR A 394 -9.78 -16.96 -6.60
CA THR A 394 -10.39 -15.94 -7.47
C THR A 394 -10.46 -16.42 -8.91
N VAL A 395 -9.38 -16.97 -9.47
CA VAL A 395 -9.34 -17.47 -10.86
C VAL A 395 -10.21 -18.71 -11.02
N THR A 396 -10.27 -19.59 -10.02
CA THR A 396 -11.17 -20.75 -10.00
C THR A 396 -12.64 -20.30 -10.05
N ARG A 397 -13.03 -19.33 -9.23
CA ARG A 397 -14.39 -18.76 -9.23
C ARG A 397 -14.72 -18.12 -10.58
N ARG A 398 -13.80 -17.33 -11.14
CA ARG A 398 -13.92 -16.72 -12.47
C ARG A 398 -14.10 -17.79 -13.55
N SER A 399 -13.29 -18.84 -13.54
CA SER A 399 -13.36 -19.92 -14.52
C SER A 399 -14.69 -20.69 -14.42
N ARG A 400 -15.17 -20.95 -13.21
CA ARG A 400 -16.48 -21.59 -12.98
C ARG A 400 -17.62 -20.73 -13.49
N HIS A 401 -17.62 -19.44 -13.16
CA HIS A 401 -18.62 -18.48 -13.64
C HIS A 401 -18.65 -18.41 -15.18
N ARG A 402 -17.48 -18.44 -15.83
CA ARG A 402 -17.38 -18.47 -17.29
C ARG A 402 -17.87 -19.80 -17.86
N LEU A 403 -17.58 -20.91 -17.18
CA LEU A 403 -18.06 -22.23 -17.57
C LEU A 403 -19.58 -22.30 -17.52
N ASP A 404 -20.18 -21.83 -16.43
CA ASP A 404 -21.63 -21.80 -16.28
C ASP A 404 -22.31 -21.00 -17.40
N LYS A 405 -21.76 -19.83 -17.74
CA LYS A 405 -22.26 -19.02 -18.87
C LYS A 405 -22.11 -19.71 -20.21
N VAL A 406 -21.01 -20.44 -20.43
CA VAL A 406 -20.76 -21.21 -21.66
C VAL A 406 -21.76 -22.37 -21.75
N LEU A 407 -21.96 -23.10 -20.66
CA LEU A 407 -22.93 -24.22 -20.62
C LEU A 407 -24.36 -23.73 -20.83
N ASP A 408 -24.75 -22.65 -20.18
CA ASP A 408 -26.05 -22.00 -20.39
C ASP A 408 -26.28 -21.60 -21.86
N ARG A 409 -25.25 -21.05 -22.50
CA ARG A 409 -25.34 -20.66 -23.91
C ARG A 409 -25.41 -21.87 -24.84
N ILE A 410 -24.59 -22.92 -24.60
CA ILE A 410 -24.64 -24.18 -25.33
C ILE A 410 -26.05 -24.78 -25.23
N HIS A 411 -26.62 -24.85 -24.03
CA HIS A 411 -27.95 -25.37 -23.78
C HIS A 411 -29.03 -24.69 -24.63
N VAL A 412 -29.03 -23.36 -24.67
CA VAL A 412 -29.97 -22.59 -25.51
C VAL A 412 -29.74 -22.85 -27.00
N LEU A 413 -28.49 -22.88 -27.45
CA LEU A 413 -28.16 -23.07 -28.86
C LEU A 413 -28.48 -24.53 -29.34
N GLU A 414 -28.36 -25.52 -28.49
CA GLU A 414 -28.77 -26.89 -28.80
C GLU A 414 -30.29 -26.98 -29.05
N GLY A 415 -31.09 -26.26 -28.26
CA GLY A 415 -32.52 -26.10 -28.53
C GLY A 415 -32.81 -25.46 -29.88
N ARG A 416 -32.11 -24.36 -30.20
CA ARG A 416 -32.26 -23.69 -31.52
C ARG A 416 -31.82 -24.59 -32.68
N MET A 417 -30.79 -25.41 -32.51
CA MET A 417 -30.35 -26.36 -33.52
C MET A 417 -31.43 -27.41 -33.79
N THR A 418 -32.13 -27.89 -32.76
CA THR A 418 -33.26 -28.82 -32.91
C THR A 418 -34.36 -28.22 -33.80
N VAL A 419 -34.64 -26.90 -33.66
CA VAL A 419 -35.58 -26.19 -34.55
C VAL A 419 -35.09 -26.15 -35.98
N HIS A 420 -33.83 -25.81 -36.21
CA HIS A 420 -33.28 -25.75 -37.58
C HIS A 420 -33.30 -27.10 -38.31
N LEU A 421 -33.19 -28.21 -37.58
CA LEU A 421 -33.29 -29.55 -38.14
C LEU A 421 -34.75 -29.98 -38.43
N ASN A 422 -35.74 -29.37 -37.77
CA ASN A 422 -37.14 -29.76 -37.78
C ASN A 422 -38.08 -28.54 -37.96
N VAL A 423 -37.74 -27.57 -38.81
CA VAL A 423 -38.42 -26.28 -38.92
C VAL A 423 -39.92 -26.43 -39.14
N ASP A 424 -40.33 -27.26 -40.15
CA ASP A 424 -41.73 -27.45 -40.51
C ASP A 424 -42.54 -28.09 -39.38
N GLU A 425 -41.96 -29.07 -38.71
CA GLU A 425 -42.61 -29.78 -37.63
C GLU A 425 -42.77 -28.90 -36.36
N VAL A 426 -41.76 -28.06 -36.08
CA VAL A 426 -41.84 -27.07 -34.99
C VAL A 426 -42.94 -26.03 -35.25
N ILE A 427 -43.00 -25.48 -36.47
CA ILE A 427 -44.04 -24.52 -36.85
C ILE A 427 -45.42 -25.17 -36.77
N GLN A 428 -45.57 -26.38 -37.21
CA GLN A 428 -46.82 -27.14 -37.13
C GLN A 428 -47.24 -27.35 -35.65
N THR A 429 -46.30 -27.81 -34.82
CA THR A 429 -46.56 -28.00 -33.37
C THR A 429 -47.02 -26.72 -32.68
N ILE A 430 -46.41 -25.58 -33.02
CA ILE A 430 -46.81 -24.28 -32.48
C ILE A 430 -48.21 -23.86 -32.92
N ARG A 431 -48.57 -24.15 -34.17
CA ARG A 431 -49.89 -23.80 -34.74
C ARG A 431 -51.06 -24.63 -34.23
N ASP A 432 -50.80 -25.95 -34.03
CA ASP A 432 -51.83 -26.93 -33.70
C ASP A 432 -52.09 -27.05 -32.19
N SER A 433 -51.28 -26.36 -31.35
CA SER A 433 -51.39 -26.43 -29.89
C SER A 433 -51.90 -25.17 -29.26
N ASP A 434 -52.81 -25.29 -28.30
CA ASP A 434 -53.27 -24.19 -27.43
C ASP A 434 -52.19 -23.79 -26.41
N GLU A 435 -51.29 -24.73 -26.07
CA GLU A 435 -50.14 -24.52 -25.18
C GLU A 435 -48.82 -24.85 -25.88
N PRO A 436 -48.34 -24.00 -26.78
CA PRO A 436 -47.19 -24.30 -27.65
C PRO A 436 -45.90 -24.65 -26.89
N ARG A 437 -45.69 -24.03 -25.71
CA ARG A 437 -44.49 -24.30 -24.90
C ARG A 437 -44.48 -25.76 -24.42
N ALA A 438 -45.56 -26.23 -23.84
CA ALA A 438 -45.68 -27.60 -23.35
C ALA A 438 -45.58 -28.63 -24.50
N ALA A 439 -46.20 -28.35 -25.64
CA ALA A 439 -46.15 -29.19 -26.81
C ALA A 439 -44.71 -29.33 -27.40
N LEU A 440 -43.94 -28.22 -27.45
CA LEU A 440 -42.55 -28.24 -27.87
C LEU A 440 -41.67 -29.02 -26.90
N MET A 441 -41.88 -28.85 -25.60
CA MET A 441 -41.13 -29.59 -24.57
C MET A 441 -41.32 -31.09 -24.69
N GLU A 442 -42.58 -31.54 -24.85
CA GLU A 442 -42.92 -32.97 -24.97
C GLU A 442 -42.40 -33.58 -26.27
N ARG A 443 -42.67 -32.94 -27.40
CA ARG A 443 -42.38 -33.49 -28.72
C ARG A 443 -40.90 -33.52 -29.03
N PHE A 444 -40.13 -32.47 -28.71
CA PHE A 444 -38.70 -32.32 -29.02
C PHE A 444 -37.79 -32.56 -27.82
N ARG A 445 -38.34 -32.95 -26.66
CA ARG A 445 -37.61 -33.16 -25.39
C ARG A 445 -36.80 -31.94 -24.98
N LEU A 446 -37.38 -30.77 -25.18
CA LEU A 446 -36.79 -29.49 -24.82
C LEU A 446 -37.06 -29.13 -23.35
N THR A 447 -36.11 -28.40 -22.78
CA THR A 447 -36.39 -27.75 -21.46
C THR A 447 -37.29 -26.54 -21.62
N GLU A 448 -37.90 -26.10 -20.55
CA GLU A 448 -38.77 -24.92 -20.53
C GLU A 448 -38.06 -23.70 -21.11
N ARG A 449 -36.79 -23.47 -20.68
CA ARG A 449 -35.93 -22.37 -21.16
C ARG A 449 -35.65 -22.46 -22.67
N GLN A 450 -35.43 -23.65 -23.20
CA GLN A 450 -35.24 -23.85 -24.65
C GLN A 450 -36.55 -23.59 -25.42
N ALA A 451 -37.67 -24.10 -24.92
CA ALA A 451 -38.96 -23.89 -25.56
C ALA A 451 -39.38 -22.40 -25.57
N GLU A 452 -39.11 -21.69 -24.49
CA GLU A 452 -39.38 -20.25 -24.40
C GLU A 452 -38.50 -19.43 -25.34
N ASP A 453 -37.17 -19.73 -25.39
CA ASP A 453 -36.26 -19.11 -26.35
C ASP A 453 -36.65 -19.35 -27.81
N ILE A 454 -37.19 -20.55 -28.12
CA ILE A 454 -37.67 -20.88 -29.45
C ILE A 454 -38.91 -20.07 -29.83
N LEU A 455 -39.87 -19.91 -28.89
CA LEU A 455 -41.06 -19.12 -29.13
C LEU A 455 -40.78 -17.63 -29.32
N GLU A 456 -39.71 -17.13 -28.75
CA GLU A 456 -39.23 -15.75 -28.92
C GLU A 456 -38.35 -15.53 -30.19
N MET A 457 -38.03 -16.62 -30.92
CA MET A 457 -37.19 -16.52 -32.12
C MET A 457 -37.88 -15.70 -33.22
N ARG A 458 -37.09 -14.82 -33.83
CA ARG A 458 -37.52 -14.07 -35.02
C ARG A 458 -37.49 -14.97 -36.26
N LEU A 459 -38.47 -14.94 -37.13
CA LEU A 459 -38.54 -15.77 -38.36
C LEU A 459 -37.27 -15.69 -39.23
N ARG A 460 -36.61 -14.54 -39.30
CA ARG A 460 -35.35 -14.38 -40.02
C ARG A 460 -34.22 -15.27 -39.52
N GLN A 461 -34.28 -15.70 -38.27
CA GLN A 461 -33.28 -16.58 -37.62
C GLN A 461 -33.41 -18.04 -38.07
N LEU A 462 -34.49 -18.40 -38.74
CA LEU A 462 -34.69 -19.70 -39.38
C LEU A 462 -34.00 -19.85 -40.75
N ALA A 463 -33.35 -18.80 -41.23
CA ALA A 463 -32.63 -18.83 -42.52
C ALA A 463 -31.41 -19.78 -42.42
N ARG A 464 -31.10 -20.47 -43.53
CA ARG A 464 -30.01 -21.45 -43.64
C ARG A 464 -28.64 -20.87 -43.25
N LEU A 465 -28.40 -19.60 -43.53
CA LEU A 465 -27.15 -18.94 -43.15
C LEU A 465 -27.00 -18.84 -41.62
N GLU A 466 -28.10 -18.65 -40.90
CA GLU A 466 -28.09 -18.59 -39.44
C GLU A 466 -27.81 -19.95 -38.81
N ALA A 467 -28.29 -21.06 -39.41
CA ALA A 467 -27.94 -22.43 -38.98
C ALA A 467 -26.43 -22.66 -38.98
N PHE A 468 -25.73 -22.23 -40.04
CA PHE A 468 -24.27 -22.37 -40.14
C PHE A 468 -23.54 -21.57 -39.05
N LYS A 469 -24.02 -20.34 -38.74
CA LYS A 469 -23.45 -19.54 -37.64
C LYS A 469 -23.66 -20.18 -36.27
N LEU A 470 -24.83 -20.80 -36.05
CA LEU A 470 -25.14 -21.53 -34.83
C LEU A 470 -24.23 -22.75 -34.64
N GLU A 471 -23.98 -23.53 -35.72
CA GLU A 471 -23.05 -24.66 -35.70
C GLU A 471 -21.63 -24.20 -35.35
N GLN A 472 -21.17 -23.10 -35.94
CA GLN A 472 -19.85 -22.56 -35.67
C GLN A 472 -19.76 -22.08 -34.22
N GLU A 473 -20.76 -21.31 -33.73
CA GLU A 473 -20.82 -20.83 -32.34
C GLU A 473 -20.83 -22.00 -31.35
N LEU A 474 -21.62 -23.05 -31.61
CA LEU A 474 -21.64 -24.28 -30.79
C LEU A 474 -20.29 -24.97 -30.73
N LYS A 475 -19.62 -25.09 -31.87
CA LYS A 475 -18.27 -25.68 -31.95
C LYS A 475 -17.26 -24.87 -31.10
N ASP A 476 -17.27 -23.55 -31.23
CA ASP A 476 -16.36 -22.67 -30.49
C ASP A 476 -16.65 -22.71 -28.98
N LEU A 477 -17.93 -22.74 -28.59
CA LEU A 477 -18.33 -22.84 -27.19
C LEU A 477 -17.98 -24.22 -26.59
N ARG A 478 -18.15 -25.32 -27.35
CA ARG A 478 -17.75 -26.66 -26.90
C ARG A 478 -16.23 -26.74 -26.70
N HIS A 479 -15.46 -26.12 -27.58
CA HIS A 479 -14.01 -26.00 -27.38
C HIS A 479 -13.69 -25.23 -26.11
N LYS A 480 -14.34 -24.08 -25.92
CA LYS A 480 -14.21 -23.24 -24.73
C LYS A 480 -14.61 -23.96 -23.44
N HIS A 481 -15.68 -24.77 -23.50
CA HIS A 481 -16.10 -25.63 -22.39
C HIS A 481 -14.97 -26.58 -21.97
N LEU A 482 -14.35 -27.30 -22.92
CA LEU A 482 -13.25 -28.25 -22.65
C LEU A 482 -12.04 -27.52 -22.05
N GLU A 483 -11.67 -26.34 -22.56
CA GLU A 483 -10.59 -25.52 -21.99
C GLU A 483 -10.87 -25.11 -20.54
N LEU A 484 -12.09 -24.64 -20.24
CA LEU A 484 -12.48 -24.22 -18.90
C LEU A 484 -12.59 -25.40 -17.92
N GLN A 485 -13.05 -26.55 -18.42
CA GLN A 485 -13.10 -27.79 -17.65
C GLN A 485 -11.67 -28.26 -17.28
N ASP A 486 -10.73 -28.27 -18.24
CA ASP A 486 -9.33 -28.61 -17.95
C ASP A 486 -8.72 -27.66 -16.91
N LEU A 487 -9.01 -26.37 -17.00
CA LEU A 487 -8.53 -25.40 -16.00
C LEU A 487 -9.05 -25.69 -14.57
N LEU A 488 -10.29 -26.17 -14.45
CA LEU A 488 -10.89 -26.48 -13.15
C LEU A 488 -10.44 -27.83 -12.59
N ASP A 489 -10.23 -28.82 -13.46
CA ASP A 489 -9.88 -30.19 -13.07
C ASP A 489 -8.36 -30.40 -12.92
N ASN A 490 -7.55 -29.55 -13.57
CA ASN A 490 -6.09 -29.69 -13.60
C ASN A 490 -5.37 -28.50 -12.93
N PRO A 491 -4.89 -28.68 -11.70
CA PRO A 491 -4.14 -27.62 -10.99
C PRO A 491 -2.90 -27.11 -11.73
N ALA A 492 -2.29 -27.95 -12.60
CA ALA A 492 -1.12 -27.52 -13.39
C ALA A 492 -1.52 -26.54 -14.50
N SER A 493 -2.66 -26.79 -15.18
CA SER A 493 -3.22 -25.85 -16.17
C SER A 493 -3.61 -24.53 -15.53
N MET A 494 -4.26 -24.56 -14.36
CA MET A 494 -4.61 -23.37 -13.59
C MET A 494 -3.35 -22.56 -13.21
N ARG A 495 -2.32 -23.22 -12.69
CA ARG A 495 -1.04 -22.57 -12.34
C ARG A 495 -0.39 -21.90 -13.55
N LYS A 496 -0.40 -22.57 -14.70
CA LYS A 496 0.13 -22.05 -15.97
C LYS A 496 -0.60 -20.78 -16.43
N LEU A 497 -1.94 -20.78 -16.29
CA LEU A 497 -2.76 -19.62 -16.60
C LEU A 497 -2.41 -18.44 -15.69
N ILE A 498 -2.33 -18.65 -14.37
CA ILE A 498 -2.02 -17.60 -13.40
C ILE A 498 -0.63 -17.01 -13.66
N ILE A 499 0.38 -17.85 -13.93
CA ILE A 499 1.73 -17.38 -14.31
C ILE A 499 1.65 -16.49 -15.55
N LYS A 500 0.97 -16.94 -16.60
CA LYS A 500 0.81 -16.17 -17.85
C LYS A 500 0.13 -14.82 -17.62
N GLU A 501 -0.87 -14.76 -16.75
CA GLU A 501 -1.58 -13.53 -16.41
C GLU A 501 -0.68 -12.56 -15.61
N ILE A 502 0.03 -13.05 -14.60
CA ILE A 502 0.98 -12.25 -13.82
C ILE A 502 2.09 -11.69 -14.72
N GLU A 503 2.67 -12.50 -15.60
CA GLU A 503 3.72 -12.06 -16.54
C GLU A 503 3.19 -11.02 -17.55
N ALA A 504 1.95 -11.19 -18.03
CA ALA A 504 1.31 -10.23 -18.93
C ALA A 504 1.04 -8.88 -18.23
N ASP A 505 0.52 -8.91 -17.00
CA ASP A 505 0.29 -7.71 -16.21
C ASP A 505 1.60 -7.01 -15.84
N ALA A 506 2.64 -7.76 -15.50
CA ALA A 506 3.97 -7.22 -15.23
C ALA A 506 4.61 -6.57 -16.46
N LYS A 507 4.36 -7.11 -17.65
CA LYS A 507 4.80 -6.50 -18.91
C LYS A 507 4.04 -5.22 -19.24
N GLN A 508 2.74 -5.18 -18.96
CA GLN A 508 1.88 -4.05 -19.29
C GLN A 508 2.06 -2.86 -18.34
N PHE A 509 2.18 -3.12 -17.04
CA PHE A 509 2.15 -2.09 -16.00
C PHE A 509 3.48 -1.89 -15.26
N GLY A 510 4.43 -2.79 -15.47
CA GLY A 510 5.72 -2.72 -14.79
C GLY A 510 6.65 -1.68 -15.39
N ASP A 511 7.35 -0.96 -14.51
CA ASP A 511 8.36 0.02 -14.83
C ASP A 511 9.70 -0.33 -14.18
N ASP A 512 10.71 0.49 -14.39
CA ASP A 512 12.02 0.30 -13.79
C ASP A 512 12.03 0.76 -12.33
N ARG A 513 12.92 0.18 -11.54
CA ARG A 513 13.14 0.56 -10.15
C ARG A 513 13.58 2.02 -10.06
N ARG A 514 13.00 2.75 -9.12
CA ARG A 514 13.35 4.15 -8.81
C ARG A 514 14.40 4.24 -7.70
N THR A 515 14.22 3.44 -6.64
CA THR A 515 15.10 3.46 -5.47
C THR A 515 16.40 2.70 -5.73
N LEU A 516 17.54 3.35 -5.56
CA LEU A 516 18.86 2.71 -5.59
C LEU A 516 19.03 1.86 -4.31
N ILE A 517 19.53 0.64 -4.45
CA ILE A 517 19.94 -0.19 -3.31
C ILE A 517 21.43 -0.40 -3.42
N GLU A 518 22.16 0.31 -2.57
CA GLU A 518 23.63 0.25 -2.53
C GLU A 518 24.08 0.51 -1.10
N GLU A 519 24.73 -0.49 -0.51
CA GLU A 519 25.22 -0.43 0.86
C GLU A 519 26.21 0.70 1.05
N ALA A 520 26.05 1.46 2.11
CA ALA A 520 26.96 2.51 2.51
C ALA A 520 26.95 2.68 4.03
N GLU A 521 28.05 3.18 4.57
CA GLU A 521 28.13 3.55 5.96
C GLU A 521 27.22 4.75 6.27
N ARG A 522 26.64 4.75 7.46
CA ARG A 522 25.89 5.89 7.96
C ARG A 522 26.81 7.10 8.11
N ALA A 523 26.32 8.28 7.76
CA ALA A 523 27.06 9.52 8.01
C ALA A 523 27.19 9.75 9.53
N VAL A 524 28.40 9.61 10.03
CA VAL A 524 28.75 9.89 11.44
C VAL A 524 29.77 11.02 11.44
N LEU A 525 29.49 12.05 12.21
CA LEU A 525 30.47 13.10 12.43
C LEU A 525 31.42 12.65 13.54
N GLU A 526 32.70 12.61 13.23
CA GLU A 526 33.72 12.53 14.29
C GLU A 526 33.60 13.79 15.15
N VAL A 527 33.13 13.61 16.37
CA VAL A 527 33.18 14.68 17.37
C VAL A 527 34.65 14.81 17.78
N LYS A 528 35.33 15.77 17.22
CA LYS A 528 36.64 16.16 17.79
C LYS A 528 36.34 16.67 19.20
N VAL A 529 36.62 15.84 20.19
CA VAL A 529 36.56 16.24 21.59
C VAL A 529 37.54 17.40 21.72
N VAL A 530 37.01 18.58 22.06
CA VAL A 530 37.89 19.76 22.30
C VAL A 530 38.75 19.43 23.50
N ASP A 531 40.04 19.56 23.32
CA ASP A 531 41.03 19.27 24.37
C ASP A 531 41.05 20.40 25.38
N GLU A 532 40.18 20.28 26.41
CA GLU A 532 40.00 21.25 27.49
C GLU A 532 40.32 20.65 28.86
N PRO A 533 40.82 21.44 29.81
CA PRO A 533 40.99 20.98 31.18
C PRO A 533 39.66 20.70 31.85
N VAL A 534 39.53 19.54 32.49
CA VAL A 534 38.34 19.11 33.22
C VAL A 534 38.74 18.44 34.54
N THR A 535 37.90 18.61 35.55
CA THR A 535 38.00 17.83 36.79
C THR A 535 36.89 16.78 36.82
N VAL A 536 37.28 15.51 36.82
CA VAL A 536 36.35 14.39 36.95
C VAL A 536 36.19 14.05 38.44
N ILE A 537 34.95 14.06 38.88
CA ILE A 537 34.55 13.83 40.28
C ILE A 537 33.90 12.45 40.34
N VAL A 538 34.43 11.59 41.17
CA VAL A 538 33.92 10.22 41.40
C VAL A 538 33.32 10.17 42.80
N SER A 539 32.12 9.63 42.95
CA SER A 539 31.49 9.42 44.24
C SER A 539 31.73 8.01 44.77
N GLN A 540 31.55 7.82 46.09
CA GLN A 540 31.65 6.52 46.77
C GLN A 540 30.71 5.45 46.20
N LYS A 541 29.57 5.86 45.64
CA LYS A 541 28.59 4.99 44.96
C LYS A 541 28.85 4.80 43.46
N GLY A 542 30.01 5.25 42.95
CA GLY A 542 30.40 5.07 41.52
C GLY A 542 29.76 6.04 40.53
N TRP A 543 29.16 7.15 41.00
CA TRP A 543 28.68 8.21 40.07
C TRP A 543 29.85 9.07 39.61
N LEU A 544 29.90 9.29 38.32
CA LEU A 544 30.90 10.14 37.65
C LEU A 544 30.25 11.42 37.13
N ARG A 545 30.91 12.54 37.30
CA ARG A 545 30.60 13.79 36.60
C ARG A 545 31.87 14.56 36.29
N ALA A 546 31.90 15.23 35.14
CA ALA A 546 32.97 16.14 34.78
C ALA A 546 32.56 17.60 35.03
N ARG A 547 33.52 18.41 35.41
CA ARG A 547 33.38 19.88 35.55
C ARG A 547 34.51 20.56 34.79
N GLN A 548 34.20 21.58 34.01
CA GLN A 548 35.17 22.28 33.18
C GLN A 548 36.16 23.04 34.09
N GLY A 549 37.47 22.99 33.73
CA GLY A 549 38.56 23.60 34.46
C GLY A 549 39.19 22.70 35.53
N HIS A 550 40.35 23.11 36.04
CA HIS A 550 41.08 22.52 37.17
C HIS A 550 40.90 23.37 38.44
N GLU A 551 41.55 22.98 39.54
CA GLU A 551 41.58 23.73 40.83
C GLU A 551 40.20 23.91 41.48
N HIS A 552 39.31 22.93 41.33
CA HIS A 552 38.02 22.93 42.00
C HIS A 552 38.16 22.45 43.45
N ASP A 553 37.66 23.23 44.41
CA ASP A 553 37.61 22.83 45.80
C ASP A 553 36.65 21.61 45.99
N ALA A 554 37.25 20.48 46.34
CA ALA A 554 36.54 19.20 46.46
C ALA A 554 35.47 19.24 47.60
N SER A 555 35.59 20.13 48.55
CA SER A 555 34.62 20.31 49.65
C SER A 555 33.29 20.94 49.21
N GLN A 556 33.24 21.61 48.05
CA GLN A 556 32.06 22.28 47.52
C GLN A 556 31.19 21.39 46.61
N PHE A 557 31.56 20.13 46.42
CA PHE A 557 30.78 19.23 45.57
C PHE A 557 29.58 18.66 46.34
N GLY A 558 28.37 18.98 45.84
CA GLY A 558 27.14 18.40 46.39
C GLY A 558 26.90 16.98 45.85
N PHE A 559 26.57 16.05 46.76
CA PHE A 559 26.21 14.67 46.49
C PHE A 559 24.77 14.39 46.92
N LYS A 560 24.17 13.31 46.39
CA LYS A 560 22.87 12.81 46.85
C LYS A 560 22.97 12.32 48.30
N SER A 561 21.84 12.34 49.02
CA SER A 561 21.79 11.87 50.42
C SER A 561 22.39 10.46 50.55
N GLY A 562 23.36 10.32 51.44
CA GLY A 562 24.08 9.07 51.69
C GLY A 562 25.18 8.71 50.68
N ASP A 563 25.61 9.69 49.84
CA ASP A 563 26.79 9.55 48.98
C ASP A 563 27.81 10.66 49.30
N SER A 564 29.08 10.39 49.01
CA SER A 564 30.18 11.30 49.31
C SER A 564 31.27 11.21 48.25
N LEU A 565 32.23 12.15 48.28
CA LEU A 565 33.36 12.16 47.37
C LEU A 565 34.22 10.90 47.59
N TYR A 566 34.54 10.20 46.51
CA TYR A 566 35.60 9.18 46.51
C TYR A 566 36.94 9.81 46.07
N ALA A 567 36.97 10.43 44.90
CA ALA A 567 38.15 11.09 44.37
C ALA A 567 37.76 12.20 43.34
N ALA A 568 38.65 13.18 43.17
CA ALA A 568 38.59 14.17 42.09
C ALA A 568 39.92 14.07 41.30
N PHE A 569 39.78 13.97 39.95
CA PHE A 569 40.91 13.83 39.07
C PHE A 569 40.95 15.03 38.12
N GLU A 570 42.06 15.76 38.12
CA GLU A 570 42.35 16.78 37.15
C GLU A 570 42.92 16.16 35.89
N CYS A 571 42.21 16.26 34.80
CA CYS A 571 42.55 15.65 33.51
C CYS A 571 42.07 16.53 32.36
N ARG A 572 42.22 16.08 31.15
CA ARG A 572 41.70 16.72 29.95
C ARG A 572 40.53 15.90 29.37
N THR A 573 39.71 16.56 28.60
CA THR A 573 38.55 15.90 27.97
C THR A 573 38.91 14.73 27.05
N VAL A 574 40.14 14.68 26.59
CA VAL A 574 40.73 13.63 25.72
C VAL A 574 41.37 12.47 26.52
N ASP A 575 41.52 12.61 27.84
CA ASP A 575 42.14 11.60 28.67
C ASP A 575 41.17 10.44 28.95
N THR A 576 41.74 9.23 29.05
CA THR A 576 40.99 8.04 29.46
C THR A 576 41.12 7.85 30.95
N LEU A 577 40.01 7.86 31.68
CA LEU A 577 39.96 7.50 33.10
C LEU A 577 39.83 5.97 33.23
N VAL A 578 40.84 5.36 33.84
CA VAL A 578 40.90 3.90 34.06
C VAL A 578 40.50 3.54 35.50
#